data_65696ee7b8498ed43d7dfebba107e623
#
_entry.id   65696ee7b8498ed43d7dfebba107e623
#
_cell.length_a   1.000
_cell.length_b   1.000
_cell.length_c   1.000
_cell.angle_alpha   90.00
_cell.angle_beta   90.00
_cell.angle_gamma   90.00
#
_symmetry.space_group_name_H-M   'P 1'
#
loop_
_entity.id
_entity.type
_entity.pdbx_description
1 polymer ?
#
loop_
_entity_poly.entity_id
_entity_poly.type
_entity_poly.pdbx_seq_one_letter_code
_entity_poly.pdbx_strand_id
1 'polypeptide(L)'
;MKNILIVEDYQIIRLATKILVQDLYKTAVIREATSFNDALSELAMHQQDLVILDVQIPEGQGFEMIGAMRAIQKNVNILIFSAIEERIYGIHYLRSGANGFVSKNSGTEDIRAAILSVADTGRYVSPRIKVELLNQLDKHNYRADNPLLDLSAREITIMDMLIDGFWIKEIASKLDLTESSVSTYKARLFEKLHVTTLIEMFQKVSHYKDMD
;
A
#
# COMPACT_ATOMS: atom_id res chain seq x y z
N MET A 1 -20.87 -17.58 2.24
CA MET A 1 -21.18 -16.17 2.52
C MET A 1 -19.84 -15.50 2.81
N LYS A 2 -19.49 -14.39 2.16
CA LYS A 2 -18.21 -13.69 2.38
C LYS A 2 -18.38 -12.62 3.46
N ASN A 3 -17.39 -12.50 4.36
CA ASN A 3 -17.28 -11.41 5.32
C ASN A 3 -16.22 -10.44 4.77
N ILE A 4 -16.60 -9.20 4.48
CA ILE A 4 -15.74 -8.23 3.81
C ILE A 4 -15.70 -6.95 4.64
N LEU A 5 -14.49 -6.50 4.99
CA LEU A 5 -14.24 -5.23 5.66
C LEU A 5 -13.76 -4.20 4.64
N ILE A 6 -14.44 -3.07 4.57
CA ILE A 6 -14.02 -1.91 3.76
C ILE A 6 -13.43 -0.87 4.71
N VAL A 7 -12.16 -0.51 4.49
CA VAL A 7 -11.42 0.46 5.29
C VAL A 7 -11.11 1.68 4.43
N GLU A 8 -11.86 2.76 4.64
CA GLU A 8 -11.86 3.95 3.79
C GLU A 8 -12.46 5.13 4.58
N ASP A 9 -11.80 6.25 4.69
CA ASP A 9 -12.29 7.43 5.42
C ASP A 9 -13.23 8.30 4.57
N TYR A 10 -13.03 8.35 3.24
CA TYR A 10 -13.91 9.10 2.35
C TYR A 10 -15.25 8.40 2.13
N GLN A 11 -16.32 8.98 2.67
CA GLN A 11 -17.66 8.39 2.67
C GLN A 11 -18.15 8.00 1.27
N ILE A 12 -17.90 8.85 0.25
CA ILE A 12 -18.38 8.58 -1.11
C ILE A 12 -17.65 7.38 -1.75
N ILE A 13 -16.35 7.24 -1.51
CA ILE A 13 -15.56 6.12 -2.03
C ILE A 13 -15.96 4.84 -1.30
N ARG A 14 -16.15 4.91 0.02
CA ARG A 14 -16.60 3.77 0.83
C ARG A 14 -17.96 3.28 0.38
N LEU A 15 -18.92 4.20 0.11
CA LEU A 15 -20.24 3.85 -0.42
C LEU A 15 -20.15 3.20 -1.81
N ALA A 16 -19.38 3.78 -2.72
CA ALA A 16 -19.17 3.22 -4.07
C ALA A 16 -18.58 1.81 -4.01
N THR A 17 -17.54 1.60 -3.17
CA THR A 17 -16.92 0.30 -2.95
C THR A 17 -17.92 -0.70 -2.38
N LYS A 18 -18.76 -0.28 -1.43
CA LYS A 18 -19.81 -1.13 -0.85
C LYS A 18 -20.82 -1.59 -1.90
N ILE A 19 -21.29 -0.68 -2.75
CA ILE A 19 -22.22 -1.00 -3.85
C ILE A 19 -21.57 -2.01 -4.80
N LEU A 20 -20.32 -1.80 -5.18
CA LEU A 20 -19.57 -2.70 -6.05
C LEU A 20 -19.42 -4.10 -5.43
N VAL A 21 -19.07 -4.18 -4.15
CA VAL A 21 -18.96 -5.46 -3.42
C VAL A 21 -20.30 -6.17 -3.32
N GLN A 22 -21.38 -5.42 -3.04
CA GLN A 22 -22.75 -5.99 -2.99
C GLN A 22 -23.22 -6.52 -4.34
N ASP A 23 -22.80 -5.87 -5.44
CA ASP A 23 -23.11 -6.37 -6.78
C ASP A 23 -22.39 -7.68 -7.09
N LEU A 24 -21.11 -7.80 -6.70
CA LEU A 24 -20.31 -9.01 -6.86
C LEU A 24 -20.75 -10.16 -5.94
N TYR A 25 -21.09 -9.85 -4.70
CA TYR A 25 -21.43 -10.84 -3.66
C TYR A 25 -22.74 -10.46 -2.96
N LYS A 26 -23.87 -10.84 -3.55
CA LYS A 26 -25.24 -10.50 -3.08
C LYS A 26 -25.50 -10.84 -1.60
N THR A 27 -24.81 -11.86 -1.07
CA THR A 27 -25.00 -12.36 0.31
C THR A 27 -23.82 -12.02 1.22
N ALA A 28 -22.93 -11.12 0.80
CA ALA A 28 -21.79 -10.71 1.64
C ALA A 28 -22.26 -9.95 2.88
N VAL A 29 -21.60 -10.20 3.99
CA VAL A 29 -21.66 -9.34 5.17
C VAL A 29 -20.55 -8.29 5.03
N ILE A 30 -20.94 -7.04 4.88
CA ILE A 30 -20.00 -5.93 4.70
C ILE A 30 -19.94 -5.13 6.00
N ARG A 31 -18.72 -4.95 6.50
CA ARG A 31 -18.37 -4.05 7.60
C ARG A 31 -17.56 -2.89 7.07
N GLU A 32 -17.58 -1.80 7.79
CA GLU A 32 -16.93 -0.55 7.38
C GLU A 32 -16.09 -0.01 8.54
N ALA A 33 -14.91 0.52 8.23
CA ALA A 33 -14.04 1.24 9.15
C ALA A 33 -13.58 2.55 8.49
N THR A 34 -13.43 3.61 9.29
CA THR A 34 -13.02 4.94 8.82
C THR A 34 -11.64 5.34 9.30
N SER A 35 -11.03 4.51 10.16
CA SER A 35 -9.65 4.65 10.62
C SER A 35 -8.99 3.28 10.71
N PHE A 36 -7.66 3.27 10.86
CA PHE A 36 -6.92 2.02 11.01
C PHE A 36 -7.23 1.33 12.34
N ASN A 37 -7.42 2.09 13.42
CA ASN A 37 -7.78 1.54 14.73
C ASN A 37 -9.17 0.91 14.72
N ASP A 38 -10.14 1.52 14.02
CA ASP A 38 -11.45 0.91 13.79
C ASP A 38 -11.31 -0.41 13.03
N ALA A 39 -10.47 -0.45 11.99
CA ALA A 39 -10.23 -1.66 11.20
C ALA A 39 -9.62 -2.79 12.04
N LEU A 40 -8.65 -2.49 12.91
CA LEU A 40 -8.08 -3.48 13.83
C LEU A 40 -9.12 -3.99 14.83
N SER A 41 -9.99 -3.11 15.33
CA SER A 41 -11.08 -3.46 16.24
C SER A 41 -12.09 -4.40 15.58
N GLU A 42 -12.49 -4.11 14.33
CA GLU A 42 -13.36 -4.98 13.53
C GLU A 42 -12.73 -6.34 13.26
N LEU A 43 -11.42 -6.40 12.95
CA LEU A 43 -10.70 -7.65 12.77
C LEU A 43 -10.61 -8.47 14.08
N ALA A 44 -10.48 -7.82 15.22
CA ALA A 44 -10.43 -8.50 16.51
C ALA A 44 -11.78 -9.12 16.89
N MET A 45 -12.89 -8.48 16.50
CA MET A 45 -14.25 -8.92 16.87
C MET A 45 -14.86 -9.88 15.85
N HIS A 46 -14.49 -9.79 14.57
CA HIS A 46 -15.16 -10.49 13.48
C HIS A 46 -14.16 -11.08 12.49
N GLN A 47 -14.26 -12.38 12.21
CA GLN A 47 -13.48 -13.03 11.16
C GLN A 47 -13.84 -12.45 9.79
N GLN A 48 -12.84 -12.01 9.02
CA GLN A 48 -13.00 -11.48 7.68
C GLN A 48 -12.37 -12.40 6.64
N ASP A 49 -13.01 -12.51 5.47
CA ASP A 49 -12.46 -13.23 4.30
C ASP A 49 -11.62 -12.29 3.44
N LEU A 50 -12.01 -11.01 3.40
CA LEU A 50 -11.36 -9.96 2.60
C LEU A 50 -11.38 -8.63 3.36
N VAL A 51 -10.25 -7.92 3.35
CA VAL A 51 -10.14 -6.50 3.68
C VAL A 51 -9.83 -5.74 2.40
N ILE A 52 -10.65 -4.73 2.07
CA ILE A 52 -10.36 -3.73 1.04
C ILE A 52 -9.85 -2.51 1.79
N LEU A 53 -8.55 -2.21 1.64
CA LEU A 53 -7.83 -1.26 2.47
C LEU A 53 -7.35 -0.07 1.65
N ASP A 54 -7.82 1.13 1.97
CA ASP A 54 -7.05 2.32 1.64
C ASP A 54 -5.88 2.47 2.61
N VAL A 55 -4.73 2.85 2.08
CA VAL A 55 -3.51 3.06 2.86
C VAL A 55 -3.30 4.50 3.31
N GLN A 56 -4.13 5.42 2.79
CA GLN A 56 -4.12 6.83 3.16
C GLN A 56 -5.28 7.14 4.12
N ILE A 57 -5.35 6.40 5.23
CA ILE A 57 -6.40 6.54 6.26
C ILE A 57 -5.83 7.08 7.57
N PRO A 58 -6.65 7.73 8.41
CA PRO A 58 -6.24 8.14 9.76
C PRO A 58 -5.67 6.98 10.57
N GLU A 59 -4.63 7.26 11.36
CA GLU A 59 -3.96 6.33 12.26
C GLU A 59 -3.24 5.15 11.56
N GLY A 60 -3.28 5.10 10.22
CA GLY A 60 -2.55 4.12 9.41
C GLY A 60 -1.11 4.54 9.15
N GLN A 61 -0.19 3.59 9.10
CA GLN A 61 1.24 3.85 8.83
C GLN A 61 1.77 2.92 7.74
N GLY A 62 1.50 3.24 6.48
CA GLY A 62 2.12 2.62 5.32
C GLY A 62 2.10 1.09 5.32
N PHE A 63 3.23 0.47 5.07
CA PHE A 63 3.35 -0.99 4.92
C PHE A 63 3.16 -1.78 6.23
N GLU A 64 3.33 -1.15 7.38
CA GLU A 64 3.19 -1.78 8.70
C GLU A 64 1.76 -2.20 9.00
N MET A 65 0.78 -1.54 8.39
CA MET A 65 -0.63 -1.90 8.52
C MET A 65 -0.89 -3.36 8.15
N ILE A 66 -0.21 -3.87 7.11
CA ILE A 66 -0.37 -5.26 6.67
C ILE A 66 0.05 -6.24 7.77
N GLY A 67 1.21 -5.97 8.40
CA GLY A 67 1.72 -6.79 9.50
C GLY A 67 0.79 -6.78 10.72
N ALA A 68 0.28 -5.60 11.09
CA ALA A 68 -0.64 -5.44 12.21
C ALA A 68 -1.97 -6.19 11.99
N MET A 69 -2.57 -6.09 10.79
CA MET A 69 -3.78 -6.86 10.45
C MET A 69 -3.54 -8.37 10.50
N ARG A 70 -2.39 -8.85 9.98
CA ARG A 70 -2.03 -10.27 10.01
C ARG A 70 -1.69 -10.80 11.39
N ALA A 71 -1.25 -9.95 12.31
CA ALA A 71 -1.06 -10.33 13.71
C ALA A 71 -2.40 -10.70 14.37
N ILE A 72 -3.51 -10.09 13.94
CA ILE A 72 -4.88 -10.40 14.43
C ILE A 72 -5.47 -11.58 13.62
N GLN A 73 -5.43 -11.51 12.29
CA GLN A 73 -5.96 -12.54 11.41
C GLN A 73 -4.93 -12.96 10.36
N LYS A 74 -4.21 -14.02 10.65
CA LYS A 74 -3.06 -14.49 9.85
C LYS A 74 -3.38 -14.71 8.36
N ASN A 75 -4.56 -15.23 8.07
CA ASN A 75 -4.94 -15.70 6.72
C ASN A 75 -5.96 -14.78 6.04
N VAL A 76 -6.25 -13.60 6.59
CA VAL A 76 -7.18 -12.66 5.94
C VAL A 76 -6.60 -12.17 4.60
N ASN A 77 -7.41 -12.17 3.56
CA ASN A 77 -7.00 -11.57 2.29
C ASN A 77 -7.03 -10.04 2.40
N ILE A 78 -5.98 -9.38 1.95
CA ILE A 78 -5.85 -7.91 2.00
C ILE A 78 -5.64 -7.40 0.58
N LEU A 79 -6.63 -6.68 0.04
CA LEU A 79 -6.55 -5.95 -1.21
C LEU A 79 -6.31 -4.47 -0.90
N ILE A 80 -5.18 -3.94 -1.34
CA ILE A 80 -4.93 -2.50 -1.29
C ILE A 80 -5.75 -1.83 -2.39
N PHE A 81 -6.54 -0.82 -2.00
CA PHE A 81 -7.35 0.00 -2.89
C PHE A 81 -7.08 1.47 -2.58
N SER A 82 -6.15 2.08 -3.28
CA SER A 82 -5.63 3.41 -2.96
C SER A 82 -5.34 4.26 -4.19
N ALA A 83 -5.27 5.58 -4.01
CA ALA A 83 -4.92 6.53 -5.06
C ALA A 83 -3.40 6.71 -5.23
N ILE A 84 -2.57 6.11 -4.36
CA ILE A 84 -1.11 6.19 -4.48
C ILE A 84 -0.61 5.48 -5.74
N GLU A 85 0.56 5.89 -6.22
CA GLU A 85 1.13 5.39 -7.47
C GLU A 85 1.46 3.90 -7.42
N GLU A 86 0.74 3.11 -8.21
CA GLU A 86 0.85 1.64 -8.24
C GLU A 86 2.25 1.16 -8.63
N ARG A 87 2.91 1.82 -9.59
CA ARG A 87 4.25 1.45 -10.09
C ARG A 87 5.31 1.52 -9.01
N ILE A 88 5.16 2.43 -8.05
CA ILE A 88 6.10 2.64 -6.96
C ILE A 88 5.73 1.75 -5.77
N TYR A 89 4.48 1.82 -5.33
CA TYR A 89 4.06 1.24 -4.04
C TYR A 89 3.51 -0.18 -4.17
N GLY A 90 2.94 -0.55 -5.32
CA GLY A 90 2.23 -1.83 -5.49
C GLY A 90 3.09 -3.05 -5.18
N ILE A 91 4.32 -3.11 -5.74
CA ILE A 91 5.26 -4.21 -5.48
C ILE A 91 5.63 -4.28 -3.99
N HIS A 92 5.82 -3.13 -3.34
CA HIS A 92 6.20 -3.08 -1.94
C HIS A 92 5.07 -3.56 -1.03
N TYR A 93 3.80 -3.21 -1.31
CA TYR A 93 2.65 -3.75 -0.59
C TYR A 93 2.52 -5.26 -0.78
N LEU A 94 2.71 -5.77 -1.99
CA LEU A 94 2.72 -7.22 -2.25
C LEU A 94 3.84 -7.93 -1.48
N ARG A 95 5.05 -7.36 -1.44
CA ARG A 95 6.19 -7.89 -0.65
C ARG A 95 5.93 -7.82 0.85
N SER A 96 5.19 -6.83 1.32
CA SER A 96 4.78 -6.70 2.73
C SER A 96 3.66 -7.67 3.11
N GLY A 97 3.13 -8.44 2.16
CA GLY A 97 2.15 -9.49 2.41
C GLY A 97 0.71 -9.14 2.05
N ALA A 98 0.47 -8.04 1.33
CA ALA A 98 -0.84 -7.80 0.71
C ALA A 98 -1.11 -8.84 -0.38
N ASN A 99 -2.37 -9.20 -0.56
CA ASN A 99 -2.83 -10.17 -1.55
C ASN A 99 -3.02 -9.56 -2.94
N GLY A 100 -3.17 -8.24 -3.01
CA GLY A 100 -3.31 -7.50 -4.26
C GLY A 100 -3.19 -6.01 -4.03
N PHE A 101 -2.99 -5.28 -5.14
CA PHE A 101 -3.06 -3.83 -5.20
C PHE A 101 -3.88 -3.44 -6.44
N VAL A 102 -4.80 -2.50 -6.27
CA VAL A 102 -5.52 -1.87 -7.37
C VAL A 102 -5.66 -0.38 -7.09
N SER A 103 -5.38 0.45 -8.10
CA SER A 103 -5.50 1.90 -7.98
C SER A 103 -6.98 2.33 -7.99
N LYS A 104 -7.33 3.33 -7.17
CA LYS A 104 -8.64 4.01 -7.23
C LYS A 104 -8.89 4.68 -8.60
N ASN A 105 -7.82 4.96 -9.36
CA ASN A 105 -7.90 5.53 -10.71
C ASN A 105 -8.08 4.46 -11.81
N SER A 106 -8.10 3.17 -11.45
CA SER A 106 -8.35 2.08 -12.41
C SER A 106 -9.80 2.07 -12.88
N GLY A 107 -10.03 1.48 -14.06
CA GLY A 107 -11.38 1.26 -14.56
C GLY A 107 -12.20 0.36 -13.64
N THR A 108 -13.52 0.53 -13.65
CA THR A 108 -14.43 -0.26 -12.79
C THR A 108 -14.25 -1.77 -12.98
N GLU A 109 -14.00 -2.22 -14.20
CA GLU A 109 -13.80 -3.64 -14.50
C GLU A 109 -12.50 -4.19 -13.90
N ASP A 110 -11.42 -3.40 -13.87
CA ASP A 110 -10.16 -3.79 -13.23
C ASP A 110 -10.34 -3.89 -11.71
N ILE A 111 -11.09 -2.96 -11.11
CA ILE A 111 -11.40 -2.99 -9.68
C ILE A 111 -12.25 -4.23 -9.35
N ARG A 112 -13.28 -4.54 -10.18
CA ARG A 112 -14.09 -5.76 -10.03
C ARG A 112 -13.22 -7.01 -10.12
N ALA A 113 -12.36 -7.10 -11.13
CA ALA A 113 -11.45 -8.22 -11.33
C ALA A 113 -10.49 -8.40 -10.14
N ALA A 114 -9.97 -7.31 -9.57
CA ALA A 114 -9.09 -7.35 -8.41
C ALA A 114 -9.82 -7.91 -7.17
N ILE A 115 -11.03 -7.40 -6.88
CA ILE A 115 -11.85 -7.85 -5.75
C ILE A 115 -12.18 -9.34 -5.89
N LEU A 116 -12.68 -9.78 -7.06
CA LEU A 116 -12.99 -11.19 -7.33
C LEU A 116 -11.76 -12.07 -7.19
N SER A 117 -10.65 -11.67 -7.81
CA SER A 117 -9.43 -12.47 -7.80
C SER A 117 -8.88 -12.66 -6.38
N VAL A 118 -8.79 -11.58 -5.60
CA VAL A 118 -8.30 -11.70 -4.20
C VAL A 118 -9.28 -12.48 -3.33
N ALA A 119 -10.58 -12.25 -3.45
CA ALA A 119 -11.58 -12.94 -2.64
C ALA A 119 -11.67 -14.44 -2.93
N ASP A 120 -11.47 -14.86 -4.19
CA ASP A 120 -11.71 -16.24 -4.62
C ASP A 120 -10.42 -17.05 -4.77
N THR A 121 -9.33 -16.41 -5.21
CA THR A 121 -8.04 -17.10 -5.43
C THR A 121 -6.94 -16.71 -4.43
N GLY A 122 -7.21 -15.70 -3.59
CA GLY A 122 -6.25 -15.19 -2.62
C GLY A 122 -5.14 -14.32 -3.22
N ARG A 123 -5.19 -13.95 -4.51
CA ARG A 123 -4.14 -13.13 -5.13
C ARG A 123 -4.63 -12.34 -6.34
N TYR A 124 -4.13 -11.12 -6.45
CA TYR A 124 -4.26 -10.28 -7.64
C TYR A 124 -2.96 -9.53 -7.90
N VAL A 125 -2.51 -9.54 -9.15
CA VAL A 125 -1.38 -8.75 -9.63
C VAL A 125 -1.81 -8.08 -10.91
N SER A 126 -1.83 -6.75 -10.94
CA SER A 126 -2.23 -6.01 -12.13
C SER A 126 -1.27 -6.26 -13.31
N PRO A 127 -1.71 -6.02 -14.55
CA PRO A 127 -0.83 -6.10 -15.72
C PRO A 127 0.43 -5.22 -15.59
N ARG A 128 0.29 -4.01 -15.03
CA ARG A 128 1.41 -3.08 -14.80
C ARG A 128 2.46 -3.67 -13.85
N ILE A 129 2.03 -4.19 -12.71
CA ILE A 129 2.94 -4.83 -11.74
C ILE A 129 3.57 -6.11 -12.31
N LYS A 130 2.82 -6.88 -13.12
CA LYS A 130 3.39 -8.08 -13.77
C LYS A 130 4.55 -7.74 -14.68
N VAL A 131 4.41 -6.72 -15.51
CA VAL A 131 5.49 -6.24 -16.40
C VAL A 131 6.70 -5.82 -15.57
N GLU A 132 6.49 -5.07 -14.49
CA GLU A 132 7.57 -4.60 -13.62
C GLU A 132 8.30 -5.76 -12.93
N LEU A 133 7.56 -6.77 -12.44
CA LEU A 133 8.15 -7.97 -11.86
C LEU A 133 8.97 -8.77 -12.88
N LEU A 134 8.50 -8.88 -14.13
CA LEU A 134 9.24 -9.54 -15.20
C LEU A 134 10.52 -8.78 -15.55
N ASN A 135 10.46 -7.46 -15.62
CA ASN A 135 11.62 -6.61 -15.87
C ASN A 135 12.70 -6.77 -14.77
N GLN A 136 12.30 -6.93 -13.50
CA GLN A 136 13.23 -7.19 -12.39
C GLN A 136 13.92 -8.57 -12.46
N LEU A 137 13.31 -9.55 -13.13
CA LEU A 137 13.93 -10.87 -13.35
C LEU A 137 15.01 -10.83 -14.42
N ASP A 138 14.94 -9.92 -15.36
CA ASP A 138 15.85 -9.78 -16.49
C ASP A 138 17.06 -8.90 -16.12
N LYS A 139 17.84 -9.35 -15.14
CA LYS A 139 18.97 -8.63 -14.51
C LYS A 139 20.07 -8.18 -15.48
N HIS A 140 20.06 -8.61 -16.74
CA HIS A 140 21.13 -8.32 -17.70
C HIS A 140 20.93 -7.02 -18.50
N ASN A 141 19.70 -6.49 -18.59
CA ASN A 141 19.42 -5.29 -19.40
C ASN A 141 18.66 -4.18 -18.67
N TYR A 142 18.19 -4.41 -17.45
CA TYR A 142 17.35 -3.47 -16.72
C TYR A 142 18.04 -3.06 -15.41
N ARG A 143 18.95 -2.12 -15.47
CA ARG A 143 19.09 -1.18 -14.35
C ARG A 143 17.80 -0.40 -14.36
N ALA A 144 16.96 -0.64 -13.36
CA ALA A 144 15.64 -0.05 -13.27
C ALA A 144 15.70 1.43 -13.63
N ASP A 145 14.99 1.85 -14.68
CA ASP A 145 14.83 3.27 -14.99
C ASP A 145 14.22 4.03 -13.79
N ASN A 146 13.70 3.29 -12.81
CA ASN A 146 13.11 3.83 -11.60
C ASN A 146 13.83 3.34 -10.32
N PRO A 147 14.73 4.13 -9.73
CA PRO A 147 15.46 3.77 -8.52
C PRO A 147 14.57 3.65 -7.26
N LEU A 148 13.32 4.11 -7.31
CA LEU A 148 12.37 3.95 -6.21
C LEU A 148 12.00 2.47 -5.97
N LEU A 149 12.12 1.62 -7.00
CA LEU A 149 11.86 0.18 -6.89
C LEU A 149 12.93 -0.59 -6.11
N ASP A 150 14.12 -0.02 -5.97
CA ASP A 150 15.24 -0.59 -5.20
C ASP A 150 15.18 -0.22 -3.72
N LEU A 151 14.25 0.66 -3.34
CA LEU A 151 14.05 1.03 -1.95
C LEU A 151 13.37 -0.10 -1.19
N SER A 152 13.73 -0.27 0.07
CA SER A 152 12.96 -1.10 1.00
C SER A 152 11.68 -0.39 1.44
N ALA A 153 10.70 -1.14 1.94
CA ALA A 153 9.47 -0.57 2.49
C ALA A 153 9.76 0.51 3.55
N ARG A 154 10.73 0.28 4.43
CA ARG A 154 11.13 1.24 5.46
C ARG A 154 11.76 2.51 4.87
N GLU A 155 12.59 2.38 3.83
CA GLU A 155 13.18 3.52 3.13
C GLU A 155 12.10 4.36 2.44
N ILE A 156 11.08 3.73 1.83
CA ILE A 156 9.94 4.43 1.23
C ILE A 156 9.14 5.16 2.30
N THR A 157 8.81 4.51 3.41
CA THR A 157 8.09 5.18 4.52
C THR A 157 8.83 6.42 4.99
N ILE A 158 10.15 6.31 5.21
CA ILE A 158 10.97 7.45 5.65
C ILE A 158 11.06 8.52 4.56
N MET A 159 11.18 8.12 3.29
CA MET A 159 11.16 9.03 2.15
C MET A 159 9.87 9.87 2.11
N ASP A 160 8.72 9.21 2.20
CA ASP A 160 7.42 9.87 2.18
C ASP A 160 7.29 10.86 3.36
N MET A 161 7.67 10.44 4.57
CA MET A 161 7.63 11.33 5.75
C MET A 161 8.58 12.54 5.62
N LEU A 162 9.75 12.36 5.00
CA LEU A 162 10.67 13.48 4.72
C LEU A 162 10.08 14.44 3.67
N ILE A 163 9.38 13.92 2.67
CA ILE A 163 8.66 14.71 1.64
C ILE A 163 7.52 15.49 2.29
N ASP A 164 6.79 14.88 3.22
CA ASP A 164 5.73 15.52 4.02
C ASP A 164 6.26 16.56 5.02
N GLY A 165 7.59 16.73 5.11
CA GLY A 165 8.24 17.75 5.93
C GLY A 165 8.49 17.34 7.38
N PHE A 166 8.34 16.06 7.75
CA PHE A 166 8.67 15.60 9.10
C PHE A 166 10.16 15.67 9.39
N TRP A 167 10.52 16.11 10.59
CA TRP A 167 11.89 16.11 11.08
C TRP A 167 12.34 14.70 11.50
N ILE A 168 13.64 14.41 11.46
CA ILE A 168 14.21 13.11 11.86
C ILE A 168 13.70 12.65 13.24
N LYS A 169 13.61 13.57 14.20
CA LYS A 169 13.09 13.30 15.55
C LYS A 169 11.63 12.87 15.54
N GLU A 170 10.81 13.50 14.72
CA GLU A 170 9.38 13.18 14.59
C GLU A 170 9.18 11.83 13.91
N ILE A 171 9.96 11.57 12.85
CA ILE A 171 9.99 10.27 12.15
C ILE A 171 10.39 9.16 13.14
N ALA A 172 11.46 9.39 13.91
CA ALA A 172 11.92 8.45 14.91
C ALA A 172 10.83 8.12 15.94
N SER A 173 10.15 9.14 16.46
CA SER A 173 9.03 8.97 17.39
C SER A 173 7.85 8.22 16.78
N LYS A 174 7.46 8.56 15.54
CA LYS A 174 6.31 7.94 14.86
C LYS A 174 6.55 6.48 14.47
N LEU A 175 7.80 6.13 14.17
CA LEU A 175 8.17 4.79 13.70
C LEU A 175 8.77 3.90 14.81
N ASP A 176 8.77 4.36 16.05
CA ASP A 176 9.41 3.70 17.20
C ASP A 176 10.88 3.31 16.91
N LEU A 177 11.64 4.28 16.40
CA LEU A 177 13.04 4.17 16.05
C LEU A 177 13.89 5.18 16.82
N THR A 178 15.21 4.98 16.81
CA THR A 178 16.17 6.01 17.24
C THR A 178 16.44 6.99 16.10
N GLU A 179 16.78 8.25 16.41
CA GLU A 179 17.18 9.25 15.42
C GLU A 179 18.40 8.78 14.58
N SER A 180 19.32 8.04 15.18
CA SER A 180 20.47 7.45 14.48
C SER A 180 20.02 6.40 13.46
N SER A 181 19.02 5.59 13.78
CA SER A 181 18.43 4.63 12.83
C SER A 181 17.80 5.32 11.65
N VAL A 182 16.98 6.37 11.89
CA VAL A 182 16.36 7.16 10.81
C VAL A 182 17.43 7.83 9.94
N SER A 183 18.48 8.39 10.56
CA SER A 183 19.60 9.00 9.82
C SER A 183 20.34 7.96 8.93
N THR A 184 20.50 6.73 9.42
CA THR A 184 21.06 5.64 8.63
C THR A 184 20.19 5.27 7.42
N TYR A 185 18.87 5.16 7.61
CA TYR A 185 17.94 4.91 6.50
C TYR A 185 17.96 6.07 5.50
N LYS A 186 17.97 7.32 5.97
CA LYS A 186 18.11 8.51 5.09
C LYS A 186 19.38 8.46 4.27
N ALA A 187 20.53 8.09 4.86
CA ALA A 187 21.79 7.98 4.13
C ALA A 187 21.71 6.91 3.03
N ARG A 188 21.19 5.72 3.34
CA ARG A 188 20.96 4.66 2.34
C ARG A 188 20.00 5.06 1.24
N LEU A 189 18.91 5.74 1.60
CA LEU A 189 17.95 6.30 0.67
C LEU A 189 18.63 7.26 -0.31
N PHE A 190 19.44 8.20 0.19
CA PHE A 190 20.17 9.17 -0.62
C PHE A 190 21.19 8.49 -1.56
N GLU A 191 21.90 7.48 -1.06
CA GLU A 191 22.81 6.68 -1.86
C GLU A 191 22.10 5.96 -3.01
N LYS A 192 20.99 5.24 -2.72
CA LYS A 192 20.20 4.51 -3.73
C LYS A 192 19.56 5.44 -4.76
N LEU A 193 19.10 6.61 -4.33
CA LEU A 193 18.53 7.61 -5.21
C LEU A 193 19.58 8.46 -5.92
N HIS A 194 20.88 8.31 -5.60
CA HIS A 194 21.95 9.15 -6.13
C HIS A 194 21.67 10.65 -5.98
N VAL A 195 21.29 11.06 -4.77
CA VAL A 195 20.99 12.45 -4.39
C VAL A 195 21.79 12.83 -3.15
N THR A 196 21.99 14.13 -2.95
CA THR A 196 22.77 14.66 -1.81
C THR A 196 21.92 15.56 -0.90
N THR A 197 20.81 16.06 -1.39
CA THR A 197 19.92 16.98 -0.68
C THR A 197 18.46 16.51 -0.69
N LEU A 198 17.68 17.00 0.27
CA LEU A 198 16.22 16.74 0.32
C LEU A 198 15.52 17.32 -0.93
N ILE A 199 16.00 18.46 -1.44
CA ILE A 199 15.42 19.10 -2.63
C ILE A 199 15.62 18.20 -3.85
N GLU A 200 16.85 17.68 -4.05
CA GLU A 200 17.13 16.73 -5.15
C GLU A 200 16.30 15.46 -5.02
N MET A 201 16.16 14.94 -3.79
CA MET A 201 15.29 13.79 -3.52
C MET A 201 13.86 14.08 -3.92
N PHE A 202 13.29 15.21 -3.48
CA PHE A 202 11.91 15.60 -3.80
C PHE A 202 11.72 15.71 -5.33
N GLN A 203 12.60 16.42 -6.03
CA GLN A 203 12.54 16.58 -7.49
C GLN A 203 12.60 15.22 -8.20
N LYS A 204 13.49 14.34 -7.76
CA LYS A 204 13.63 13.01 -8.34
C LYS A 204 12.40 12.14 -8.11
N VAL A 205 11.87 12.12 -6.90
CA VAL A 205 10.65 11.35 -6.56
C VAL A 205 9.45 11.88 -7.33
N SER A 206 9.25 13.20 -7.40
CA SER A 206 8.19 13.83 -8.20
C SER A 206 8.27 13.43 -9.67
N HIS A 207 9.47 13.48 -10.26
CA HIS A 207 9.67 13.06 -11.64
C HIS A 207 9.18 11.63 -11.91
N TYR A 208 9.46 10.68 -11.01
CA TYR A 208 9.01 9.30 -11.18
C TYR A 208 7.54 9.07 -10.80
N LYS A 209 6.93 9.94 -10.01
CA LYS A 209 5.48 9.92 -9.71
C LYS A 209 4.65 10.49 -10.87
N ASP A 210 5.22 11.41 -11.65
CA ASP A 210 4.53 12.12 -12.75
C ASP A 210 4.75 11.46 -14.14
N MET A 211 5.53 10.39 -14.22
CA MET A 211 5.80 9.65 -15.46
C MET A 211 4.67 8.65 -15.79
N ASP A 212 3.44 9.14 -16.04
CA ASP A 212 2.32 8.37 -16.58
C ASP A 212 2.21 8.43 -18.11
#